data_e4b702595cd7517ba2d431af625aad22
#
_entry.id   e4b702595cd7517ba2d431af625aad22
#
_cell.length_a   1.000
_cell.length_b   1.000
_cell.length_c   1.000
_cell.angle_alpha   90.00
_cell.angle_beta   90.00
_cell.angle_gamma   90.00
#
_symmetry.space_group_name_H-M   'P 1'
#
loop_
_entity.id
_entity.type
_entity.pdbx_description
1 polymer ?
#
loop_
_entity_poly.entity_id
_entity_poly.type
_entity_poly.pdbx_seq_one_letter_code
_entity_poly.pdbx_strand_id
1 'polypeptide(L)'
;MLKLSGISAGYGGFQALFDVSLEVNAGETVAVIGPNGAGKTTLLRVISKLIDATAGELAMETHRLNDVPSHAVIGYGIAHVPENRRLFPRLSVEENLRMGSYVPAARAKFAERLEQVYALFPRMRERRKQLAGTLSGGEQQMCAIGRALMSGPKLLLLDEPSAGLAPVVVQAIFDVVRRMSAEGYTVLIVEQNVQQVLKVADRAYLLETGRIKLEGRAAELRENEAIKKAYLGL
;
A
#
# COMPACT_ATOMS: atom_id res chain seq x y z
N MET A 1 -15.42 1.99 1.79
CA MET A 1 -14.84 2.07 0.44
C MET A 1 -14.33 0.72 -0.04
N LEU A 2 -13.33 0.12 0.60
CA LEU A 2 -12.91 -1.26 0.39
C LEU A 2 -13.53 -2.15 1.47
N LYS A 3 -14.03 -3.33 1.11
CA LYS A 3 -14.55 -4.34 2.04
C LYS A 3 -14.10 -5.73 1.64
N LEU A 4 -13.56 -6.46 2.60
CA LEU A 4 -13.26 -7.88 2.55
C LEU A 4 -14.16 -8.60 3.56
N SER A 5 -14.82 -9.65 3.14
CA SER A 5 -15.70 -10.46 4.00
C SER A 5 -15.35 -11.94 3.85
N GLY A 6 -14.79 -12.55 4.89
CA GLY A 6 -14.48 -13.97 4.95
C GLY A 6 -13.43 -14.44 3.92
N ILE A 7 -12.48 -13.60 3.54
CA ILE A 7 -11.49 -13.92 2.50
C ILE A 7 -10.59 -15.06 2.95
N SER A 8 -10.55 -16.11 2.14
CA SER A 8 -9.54 -17.17 2.19
C SER A 8 -8.76 -17.20 0.88
N ALA A 9 -7.44 -17.37 0.94
CA ALA A 9 -6.59 -17.37 -0.24
C ALA A 9 -5.25 -18.05 0.05
N GLY A 10 -4.57 -18.50 -1.01
CA GLY A 10 -3.26 -19.16 -0.89
C GLY A 10 -2.59 -19.42 -2.23
N TYR A 11 -1.58 -20.26 -2.20
CA TYR A 11 -0.73 -20.61 -3.34
C TYR A 11 -0.66 -22.11 -3.50
N GLY A 12 -1.08 -22.68 -4.65
CA GLY A 12 -0.80 -24.06 -5.03
C GLY A 12 -1.11 -25.13 -3.97
N GLY A 13 -2.16 -25.02 -3.19
CA GLY A 13 -2.52 -25.95 -2.11
C GLY A 13 -2.07 -25.51 -0.71
N PHE A 14 -1.22 -24.50 -0.59
CA PHE A 14 -0.90 -23.87 0.70
C PHE A 14 -1.81 -22.67 0.94
N GLN A 15 -2.65 -22.73 1.97
CA GLN A 15 -3.53 -21.63 2.36
C GLN A 15 -2.77 -20.64 3.25
N ALA A 16 -2.81 -19.35 2.89
CA ALA A 16 -2.10 -18.28 3.59
C ALA A 16 -3.02 -17.31 4.32
N LEU A 17 -4.30 -17.21 3.90
CA LEU A 17 -5.33 -16.40 4.54
C LEU A 17 -6.52 -17.28 4.87
N PHE A 18 -7.09 -17.09 6.06
CA PHE A 18 -8.18 -17.87 6.60
C PHE A 18 -9.26 -16.95 7.15
N ASP A 19 -10.38 -16.80 6.43
CA ASP A 19 -11.56 -16.07 6.88
C ASP A 19 -11.25 -14.62 7.30
N VAL A 20 -10.50 -13.90 6.45
CA VAL A 20 -10.05 -12.53 6.72
C VAL A 20 -11.14 -11.55 6.33
N SER A 21 -11.57 -10.75 7.31
CA SER A 21 -12.50 -9.63 7.09
C SER A 21 -11.86 -8.33 7.53
N LEU A 22 -11.94 -7.30 6.68
CA LEU A 22 -11.49 -5.94 7.00
C LEU A 22 -12.20 -4.91 6.13
N GLU A 23 -12.21 -3.67 6.59
CA GLU A 23 -12.78 -2.54 5.87
C GLU A 23 -11.81 -1.36 5.87
N VAL A 24 -11.81 -0.60 4.77
CA VAL A 24 -11.11 0.69 4.64
C VAL A 24 -12.11 1.73 4.17
N ASN A 25 -12.26 2.81 4.93
CA ASN A 25 -13.14 3.92 4.56
C ASN A 25 -12.43 4.93 3.66
N ALA A 26 -13.19 5.78 2.96
CA ALA A 26 -12.60 6.83 2.14
C ALA A 26 -11.86 7.86 3.02
N GLY A 27 -10.67 8.27 2.60
CA GLY A 27 -9.81 9.21 3.33
C GLY A 27 -9.13 8.61 4.57
N GLU A 28 -9.26 7.31 4.81
CA GLU A 28 -8.70 6.61 5.97
C GLU A 28 -7.33 5.99 5.61
N THR A 29 -6.38 6.09 6.52
CA THR A 29 -5.14 5.31 6.49
C THR A 29 -5.28 4.11 7.43
N VAL A 30 -5.35 2.91 6.85
CA VAL A 30 -5.46 1.65 7.59
C VAL A 30 -4.16 0.88 7.51
N ALA A 31 -3.66 0.40 8.65
CA ALA A 31 -2.49 -0.48 8.71
C ALA A 31 -2.92 -1.95 8.90
N VAL A 32 -2.22 -2.86 8.23
CA VAL A 32 -2.22 -4.29 8.59
C VAL A 32 -0.83 -4.63 9.09
N ILE A 33 -0.75 -4.93 10.37
CA ILE A 33 0.49 -5.23 11.09
C ILE A 33 0.59 -6.73 11.39
N GLY A 34 1.79 -7.22 11.55
CA GLY A 34 2.03 -8.63 11.89
C GLY A 34 3.43 -9.10 11.50
N PRO A 35 3.84 -10.29 11.98
CA PRO A 35 5.15 -10.83 11.70
C PRO A 35 5.33 -11.22 10.23
N ASN A 36 6.57 -11.54 9.84
CA ASN A 36 6.85 -12.12 8.53
C ASN A 36 6.12 -13.47 8.40
N GLY A 37 5.57 -13.71 7.20
CA GLY A 37 4.76 -14.91 6.94
C GLY A 37 3.32 -14.86 7.46
N ALA A 38 2.88 -13.75 8.10
CA ALA A 38 1.51 -13.62 8.59
C ALA A 38 0.43 -13.60 7.47
N GLY A 39 0.83 -13.34 6.22
CA GLY A 39 -0.09 -13.24 5.08
C GLY A 39 -0.33 -11.81 4.57
N LYS A 40 0.41 -10.80 5.06
CA LYS A 40 0.24 -9.38 4.72
C LYS A 40 0.32 -9.11 3.21
N THR A 41 1.41 -9.52 2.57
CA THR A 41 1.59 -9.40 1.11
C THR A 41 0.53 -10.20 0.34
N THR A 42 0.14 -11.37 0.85
CA THR A 42 -0.93 -12.18 0.24
C THR A 42 -2.26 -11.42 0.25
N LEU A 43 -2.58 -10.74 1.34
CA LEU A 43 -3.76 -9.91 1.47
C LEU A 43 -3.78 -8.79 0.40
N LEU A 44 -2.68 -8.04 0.24
CA LEU A 44 -2.58 -7.02 -0.80
C LEU A 44 -2.66 -7.60 -2.22
N ARG A 45 -2.10 -8.79 -2.45
CA ARG A 45 -2.20 -9.49 -3.73
C ARG A 45 -3.62 -9.93 -4.04
N VAL A 46 -4.41 -10.33 -3.04
CA VAL A 46 -5.84 -10.63 -3.22
C VAL A 46 -6.60 -9.35 -3.57
N ILE A 47 -6.37 -8.24 -2.86
CA ILE A 47 -7.04 -6.96 -3.13
C ILE A 47 -6.70 -6.44 -4.53
N SER A 48 -5.44 -6.56 -4.96
CA SER A 48 -4.99 -6.19 -6.32
C SER A 48 -5.26 -7.26 -7.37
N LYS A 49 -5.97 -8.35 -7.02
CA LYS A 49 -6.33 -9.44 -7.93
C LYS A 49 -5.14 -10.13 -8.60
N LEU A 50 -3.96 -10.06 -7.98
CA LEU A 50 -2.80 -10.86 -8.39
C LEU A 50 -2.90 -12.31 -7.93
N ILE A 51 -3.78 -12.57 -6.98
CA ILE A 51 -4.19 -13.88 -6.48
C ILE A 51 -5.70 -13.85 -6.30
N ASP A 52 -6.37 -14.92 -6.70
CA ASP A 52 -7.79 -15.07 -6.47
C ASP A 52 -8.08 -15.56 -5.04
N ALA A 53 -9.15 -15.03 -4.46
CA ALA A 53 -9.69 -15.59 -3.23
C ALA A 53 -10.34 -16.96 -3.52
N THR A 54 -10.09 -17.94 -2.67
CA THR A 54 -10.74 -19.27 -2.75
C THR A 54 -12.10 -19.27 -2.07
N ALA A 55 -12.35 -18.32 -1.16
CA ALA A 55 -13.64 -18.08 -0.50
C ALA A 55 -13.73 -16.62 -0.05
N GLY A 56 -14.95 -16.18 0.25
CA GLY A 56 -15.25 -14.84 0.71
C GLY A 56 -15.54 -13.86 -0.44
N GLU A 57 -15.74 -12.61 -0.08
CA GLU A 57 -16.11 -11.54 -1.00
C GLU A 57 -15.17 -10.34 -0.87
N LEU A 58 -14.72 -9.82 -2.01
CA LEU A 58 -13.95 -8.60 -2.16
C LEU A 58 -14.80 -7.57 -2.90
N ALA A 59 -15.01 -6.40 -2.30
CA ALA A 59 -15.76 -5.31 -2.90
C ALA A 59 -15.03 -3.97 -2.77
N MET A 60 -15.14 -3.14 -3.81
CA MET A 60 -14.68 -1.75 -3.84
C MET A 60 -15.89 -0.87 -4.15
N GLU A 61 -16.28 -0.02 -3.18
CA GLU A 61 -17.54 0.74 -3.22
C GLU A 61 -18.74 -0.21 -3.40
N THR A 62 -19.49 -0.08 -4.50
CA THR A 62 -20.62 -0.96 -4.85
C THR A 62 -20.25 -2.11 -5.78
N HIS A 63 -18.96 -2.22 -6.15
CA HIS A 63 -18.51 -3.19 -7.15
C HIS A 63 -17.87 -4.41 -6.48
N ARG A 64 -18.39 -5.58 -6.76
CA ARG A 64 -17.75 -6.84 -6.41
C ARG A 64 -16.56 -7.08 -7.35
N LEU A 65 -15.40 -7.38 -6.78
CA LEU A 65 -14.14 -7.54 -7.52
C LEU A 65 -13.70 -9.01 -7.70
N ASN A 66 -14.42 -9.98 -7.15
CA ASN A 66 -14.00 -11.38 -7.19
C ASN A 66 -13.66 -11.88 -8.60
N ASP A 67 -14.46 -11.48 -9.59
CA ASP A 67 -14.35 -11.95 -10.97
C ASP A 67 -13.64 -10.94 -11.90
N VAL A 68 -13.12 -9.83 -11.31
CA VAL A 68 -12.42 -8.79 -12.06
C VAL A 68 -10.98 -9.25 -12.34
N PRO A 69 -10.47 -9.20 -13.59
CA PRO A 69 -9.11 -9.55 -13.88
C PRO A 69 -8.12 -8.50 -13.33
N SER A 70 -6.91 -8.92 -12.95
CA SER A 70 -5.91 -8.08 -12.29
C SER A 70 -5.61 -6.77 -13.03
N HIS A 71 -5.53 -6.80 -14.37
CA HIS A 71 -5.24 -5.59 -15.17
C HIS A 71 -6.37 -4.56 -15.15
N ALA A 72 -7.60 -4.96 -14.82
CA ALA A 72 -8.76 -4.06 -14.77
C ALA A 72 -8.94 -3.39 -13.39
N VAL A 73 -8.29 -3.90 -12.33
CA VAL A 73 -8.44 -3.40 -10.95
C VAL A 73 -8.10 -1.91 -10.83
N ILE A 74 -7.15 -1.44 -11.62
CA ILE A 74 -6.78 -0.02 -11.65
C ILE A 74 -7.94 0.88 -12.12
N GLY A 75 -8.83 0.36 -12.95
CA GLY A 75 -10.05 1.06 -13.39
C GLY A 75 -11.06 1.29 -12.26
N TYR A 76 -11.00 0.50 -11.20
CA TYR A 76 -11.77 0.68 -9.97
C TYR A 76 -11.07 1.62 -8.96
N GLY A 77 -9.90 2.14 -9.33
CA GLY A 77 -9.16 3.10 -8.52
C GLY A 77 -8.23 2.46 -7.48
N ILE A 78 -7.84 1.21 -7.65
CA ILE A 78 -6.88 0.55 -6.76
C ILE A 78 -5.50 0.55 -7.41
N ALA A 79 -4.50 1.15 -6.73
CA ALA A 79 -3.10 1.08 -7.14
C ALA A 79 -2.27 0.36 -6.08
N HIS A 80 -1.32 -0.46 -6.50
CA HIS A 80 -0.49 -1.29 -5.63
C HIS A 80 1.00 -0.97 -5.82
N VAL A 81 1.67 -0.62 -4.72
CA VAL A 81 3.12 -0.48 -4.64
C VAL A 81 3.67 -1.72 -3.93
N PRO A 82 4.29 -2.66 -4.64
CA PRO A 82 4.81 -3.89 -4.05
C PRO A 82 6.13 -3.64 -3.30
N GLU A 83 6.48 -4.52 -2.37
CA GLU A 83 7.67 -4.48 -1.52
C GLU A 83 8.97 -4.15 -2.28
N ASN A 84 9.22 -4.77 -3.42
CA ASN A 84 10.46 -4.59 -4.20
C ASN A 84 10.38 -3.41 -5.20
N ARG A 85 9.54 -2.40 -4.95
CA ARG A 85 9.40 -1.16 -5.74
C ARG A 85 9.06 -1.38 -7.22
N ARG A 86 9.66 -2.38 -7.88
CA ARG A 86 9.48 -2.80 -9.28
C ARG A 86 9.51 -1.62 -10.26
N LEU A 87 10.50 -0.75 -10.12
CA LEU A 87 10.78 0.29 -11.10
C LEU A 87 11.35 -0.29 -12.39
N PHE A 88 11.24 0.49 -13.45
CA PHE A 88 11.95 0.25 -14.70
C PHE A 88 13.34 0.91 -14.60
N PRO A 89 14.41 0.16 -14.30
CA PRO A 89 15.69 0.75 -13.87
C PRO A 89 16.40 1.52 -15.01
N ARG A 90 16.11 1.17 -16.25
CA ARG A 90 16.66 1.83 -17.45
C ARG A 90 15.84 3.03 -17.94
N LEU A 91 14.69 3.28 -17.34
CA LEU A 91 13.90 4.47 -17.59
C LEU A 91 14.25 5.55 -16.57
N SER A 92 14.13 6.81 -16.97
CA SER A 92 14.25 7.95 -16.05
C SER A 92 13.13 7.96 -15.01
N VAL A 93 13.27 8.79 -13.98
CA VAL A 93 12.21 9.04 -13.00
C VAL A 93 10.92 9.47 -13.67
N GLU A 94 10.97 10.48 -14.57
CA GLU A 94 9.78 10.98 -15.24
C GLU A 94 9.12 9.92 -16.12
N GLU A 95 9.90 9.10 -16.82
CA GLU A 95 9.35 7.97 -17.59
C GLU A 95 8.71 6.92 -16.71
N ASN A 96 9.32 6.59 -15.53
CA ASN A 96 8.67 5.72 -14.56
C ASN A 96 7.34 6.29 -14.06
N LEU A 97 7.28 7.60 -13.77
CA LEU A 97 6.04 8.26 -13.39
C LEU A 97 5.00 8.19 -14.51
N ARG A 98 5.42 8.43 -15.76
CA ARG A 98 4.57 8.35 -16.96
C ARG A 98 3.93 6.97 -17.13
N MET A 99 4.66 5.90 -16.80
CA MET A 99 4.11 4.54 -16.84
C MET A 99 2.93 4.34 -15.88
N GLY A 100 2.85 5.13 -14.79
CA GLY A 100 1.71 5.10 -13.85
C GLY A 100 0.41 5.65 -14.45
N SER A 101 0.48 6.46 -15.50
CA SER A 101 -0.68 7.06 -16.19
C SER A 101 -1.05 6.36 -17.50
N TYR A 102 -0.84 5.04 -17.61
CA TYR A 102 -1.07 4.30 -18.84
C TYR A 102 -2.57 4.18 -19.22
N VAL A 103 -3.49 4.23 -18.25
CA VAL A 103 -4.92 4.20 -18.53
C VAL A 103 -5.41 5.55 -19.08
N PRO A 104 -6.39 5.57 -20.03
CA PRO A 104 -6.80 6.82 -20.71
C PRO A 104 -7.21 7.94 -19.76
N ALA A 105 -7.99 7.67 -18.72
CA ALA A 105 -8.44 8.66 -17.75
C ALA A 105 -7.28 9.27 -16.95
N ALA A 106 -6.24 8.48 -16.63
CA ALA A 106 -5.03 8.97 -15.97
C ALA A 106 -4.16 9.80 -16.93
N ARG A 107 -4.06 9.37 -18.19
CA ARG A 107 -3.28 10.05 -19.21
C ARG A 107 -3.80 11.46 -19.49
N ALA A 108 -5.12 11.65 -19.50
CA ALA A 108 -5.75 12.96 -19.70
C ALA A 108 -5.36 13.98 -18.60
N LYS A 109 -5.02 13.52 -17.39
CA LYS A 109 -4.61 14.36 -16.25
C LYS A 109 -3.11 14.28 -15.94
N PHE A 110 -2.29 13.84 -16.89
CA PHE A 110 -0.87 13.57 -16.66
C PHE A 110 -0.12 14.77 -16.07
N ALA A 111 -0.24 15.96 -16.70
CA ALA A 111 0.51 17.15 -16.27
C ALA A 111 0.11 17.60 -14.86
N GLU A 112 -1.19 17.62 -14.55
CA GLU A 112 -1.72 17.96 -13.23
C GLU A 112 -1.18 17.02 -12.17
N ARG A 113 -1.28 15.70 -12.38
CA ARG A 113 -0.83 14.69 -11.44
C ARG A 113 0.68 14.66 -11.26
N LEU A 114 1.43 14.93 -12.32
CA LEU A 114 2.88 15.04 -12.26
C LEU A 114 3.29 16.16 -11.30
N GLU A 115 2.62 17.32 -11.36
CA GLU A 115 2.86 18.42 -10.44
C GLU A 115 2.49 18.06 -8.99
N GLN A 116 1.39 17.35 -8.75
CA GLN A 116 1.00 16.83 -7.43
C GLN A 116 2.06 15.87 -6.89
N VAL A 117 2.53 14.93 -7.70
CA VAL A 117 3.60 14.00 -7.32
C VAL A 117 4.89 14.73 -7.00
N TYR A 118 5.25 15.75 -7.78
CA TYR A 118 6.44 16.57 -7.51
C TYR A 118 6.30 17.45 -6.27
N ALA A 119 5.10 17.86 -5.90
CA ALA A 119 4.83 18.57 -4.65
C ALA A 119 5.01 17.64 -3.43
N LEU A 120 4.55 16.39 -3.53
CA LEU A 120 4.77 15.36 -2.50
C LEU A 120 6.23 14.93 -2.41
N PHE A 121 6.92 14.82 -3.55
CA PHE A 121 8.28 14.31 -3.69
C PHE A 121 9.18 15.29 -4.46
N PRO A 122 9.62 16.41 -3.87
CA PRO A 122 10.43 17.41 -4.59
C PRO A 122 11.71 16.82 -5.22
N ARG A 123 12.33 15.81 -4.57
CA ARG A 123 13.50 15.10 -5.10
C ARG A 123 13.23 14.42 -6.43
N MET A 124 11.99 13.98 -6.71
CA MET A 124 11.65 13.38 -8.00
C MET A 124 11.65 14.42 -9.12
N ARG A 125 11.30 15.67 -8.83
CA ARG A 125 11.43 16.79 -9.78
C ARG A 125 12.89 17.11 -10.09
N GLU A 126 13.73 17.22 -9.07
CA GLU A 126 15.16 17.52 -9.21
C GLU A 126 15.86 16.44 -10.06
N ARG A 127 15.48 15.18 -9.88
CA ARG A 127 16.09 14.01 -10.50
C ARG A 127 15.29 13.45 -11.68
N ARG A 128 14.34 14.20 -12.25
CA ARG A 128 13.38 13.69 -13.24
C ARG A 128 14.02 13.01 -14.47
N LYS A 129 15.23 13.45 -14.85
CA LYS A 129 15.99 12.88 -15.99
C LYS A 129 16.95 11.76 -15.58
N GLN A 130 17.14 11.51 -14.29
CA GLN A 130 18.04 10.48 -13.78
C GLN A 130 17.42 9.10 -13.99
N LEU A 131 18.24 8.09 -14.34
CA LEU A 131 17.79 6.71 -14.45
C LEU A 131 17.37 6.17 -13.10
N ALA A 132 16.20 5.55 -13.03
CA ALA A 132 15.63 5.07 -11.75
C ALA A 132 16.50 4.02 -11.07
N GLY A 133 17.25 3.22 -11.83
CA GLY A 133 18.18 2.23 -11.28
C GLY A 133 19.37 2.83 -10.53
N THR A 134 19.68 4.14 -10.71
CA THR A 134 20.80 4.81 -10.04
C THR A 134 20.37 5.62 -8.80
N LEU A 135 19.10 5.62 -8.48
CA LEU A 135 18.55 6.27 -7.29
C LEU A 135 18.91 5.48 -6.02
N SER A 136 18.99 6.16 -4.88
CA SER A 136 19.04 5.51 -3.57
C SER A 136 17.77 4.69 -3.31
N GLY A 137 17.83 3.72 -2.38
CA GLY A 137 16.67 2.89 -2.04
C GLY A 137 15.43 3.70 -1.64
N GLY A 138 15.60 4.77 -0.88
CA GLY A 138 14.50 5.65 -0.49
C GLY A 138 13.93 6.45 -1.66
N GLU A 139 14.78 6.98 -2.54
CA GLU A 139 14.33 7.68 -3.74
C GLU A 139 13.60 6.73 -4.71
N GLN A 140 14.06 5.48 -4.82
CA GLN A 140 13.35 4.45 -5.58
C GLN A 140 11.96 4.18 -4.98
N GLN A 141 11.83 4.14 -3.66
CA GLN A 141 10.54 3.96 -2.99
C GLN A 141 9.61 5.14 -3.25
N MET A 142 10.11 6.38 -3.13
CA MET A 142 9.34 7.58 -3.47
C MET A 142 8.90 7.59 -4.95
N CYS A 143 9.77 7.16 -5.86
CA CYS A 143 9.44 7.02 -7.28
C CYS A 143 8.35 5.97 -7.53
N ALA A 144 8.38 4.83 -6.81
CA ALA A 144 7.38 3.77 -6.92
C ALA A 144 6.01 4.24 -6.40
N ILE A 145 5.97 4.94 -5.26
CA ILE A 145 4.74 5.55 -4.72
C ILE A 145 4.24 6.62 -5.69
N GLY A 146 5.10 7.52 -6.16
CA GLY A 146 4.76 8.55 -7.15
C GLY A 146 4.17 7.95 -8.42
N ARG A 147 4.76 6.88 -8.95
CA ARG A 147 4.22 6.15 -10.12
C ARG A 147 2.82 5.62 -9.87
N ALA A 148 2.56 5.07 -8.70
CA ALA A 148 1.21 4.59 -8.34
C ALA A 148 0.20 5.76 -8.29
N LEU A 149 0.59 6.89 -7.70
CA LEU A 149 -0.25 8.09 -7.61
C LEU A 149 -0.60 8.70 -8.98
N MET A 150 0.27 8.51 -9.99
CA MET A 150 -0.02 8.97 -11.36
C MET A 150 -1.28 8.35 -11.97
N SER A 151 -1.73 7.19 -11.48
CA SER A 151 -3.01 6.61 -11.89
C SER A 151 -4.23 7.38 -11.35
N GLY A 152 -4.06 8.20 -10.31
CA GLY A 152 -5.12 8.86 -9.54
C GLY A 152 -5.96 7.88 -8.77
N PRO A 153 -5.35 7.06 -7.91
CA PRO A 153 -6.07 6.00 -7.23
C PRO A 153 -7.04 6.57 -6.19
N LYS A 154 -8.15 5.85 -5.98
CA LYS A 154 -9.04 6.03 -4.83
C LYS A 154 -8.46 5.34 -3.60
N LEU A 155 -7.74 4.22 -3.79
CA LEU A 155 -7.09 3.43 -2.75
C LEU A 155 -5.65 3.09 -3.19
N LEU A 156 -4.70 3.48 -2.35
CA LEU A 156 -3.30 3.11 -2.51
C LEU A 156 -2.94 1.97 -1.56
N LEU A 157 -2.43 0.88 -2.12
CA LEU A 157 -1.90 -0.27 -1.38
C LEU A 157 -0.37 -0.14 -1.28
N LEU A 158 0.18 -0.16 -0.07
CA LEU A 158 1.62 -0.10 0.19
C LEU A 158 2.08 -1.39 0.88
N ASP A 159 2.96 -2.14 0.21
CA ASP A 159 3.50 -3.42 0.70
C ASP A 159 4.89 -3.19 1.29
N GLU A 160 4.98 -3.17 2.61
CA GLU A 160 6.22 -2.97 3.40
C GLU A 160 7.11 -1.83 2.85
N PRO A 161 6.58 -0.61 2.72
CA PRO A 161 7.32 0.48 2.06
C PRO A 161 8.60 0.89 2.80
N SER A 162 8.78 0.50 4.05
CA SER A 162 9.97 0.79 4.86
C SER A 162 11.04 -0.30 4.81
N ALA A 163 10.74 -1.46 4.21
CA ALA A 163 11.63 -2.62 4.22
C ALA A 163 13.00 -2.35 3.61
N GLY A 164 14.07 -2.72 4.33
CA GLY A 164 15.45 -2.59 3.86
C GLY A 164 15.96 -1.16 3.71
N LEU A 165 15.30 -0.17 4.31
CA LEU A 165 15.69 1.23 4.27
C LEU A 165 16.39 1.67 5.58
N ALA A 166 17.29 2.65 5.46
CA ALA A 166 17.92 3.26 6.63
C ALA A 166 16.87 4.02 7.48
N PRO A 167 17.05 4.12 8.82
CA PRO A 167 16.05 4.71 9.73
C PRO A 167 15.60 6.13 9.33
N VAL A 168 16.52 6.97 8.88
CA VAL A 168 16.17 8.34 8.43
C VAL A 168 15.26 8.33 7.19
N VAL A 169 15.44 7.35 6.31
CA VAL A 169 14.63 7.19 5.10
C VAL A 169 13.24 6.61 5.46
N VAL A 170 13.19 5.66 6.39
CA VAL A 170 11.94 5.12 6.94
C VAL A 170 11.09 6.26 7.48
N GLN A 171 11.66 7.16 8.30
CA GLN A 171 10.95 8.32 8.81
C GLN A 171 10.39 9.19 7.67
N ALA A 172 11.19 9.47 6.64
CA ALA A 172 10.77 10.28 5.49
C ALA A 172 9.59 9.62 4.73
N ILE A 173 9.57 8.28 4.59
CA ILE A 173 8.44 7.57 3.96
C ILE A 173 7.16 7.71 4.79
N PHE A 174 7.23 7.52 6.11
CA PHE A 174 6.06 7.68 6.98
C PHE A 174 5.58 9.13 7.06
N ASP A 175 6.48 10.12 6.97
CA ASP A 175 6.09 11.54 6.86
C ASP A 175 5.32 11.82 5.56
N VAL A 176 5.71 11.17 4.45
CA VAL A 176 4.94 11.24 3.21
C VAL A 176 3.56 10.59 3.38
N VAL A 177 3.47 9.40 3.99
CA VAL A 177 2.17 8.74 4.25
C VAL A 177 1.28 9.66 5.11
N ARG A 178 1.84 10.31 6.15
CA ARG A 178 1.10 11.27 6.97
C ARG A 178 0.58 12.47 6.17
N ARG A 179 1.40 13.02 5.26
CA ARG A 179 0.96 14.10 4.37
C ARG A 179 -0.16 13.65 3.44
N MET A 180 -0.03 12.46 2.86
CA MET A 180 -1.08 11.88 2.01
C MET A 180 -2.40 11.70 2.78
N SER A 181 -2.34 11.19 4.02
CA SER A 181 -3.52 11.07 4.89
C SER A 181 -4.16 12.46 5.12
N ALA A 182 -3.37 13.48 5.45
CA ALA A 182 -3.86 14.86 5.65
C ALA A 182 -4.45 15.48 4.37
N GLU A 183 -4.01 15.06 3.19
CA GLU A 183 -4.55 15.46 1.89
C GLU A 183 -5.76 14.60 1.46
N GLY A 184 -6.24 13.68 2.31
CA GLY A 184 -7.44 12.87 2.10
C GLY A 184 -7.24 11.64 1.22
N TYR A 185 -6.00 11.22 0.97
CA TYR A 185 -5.74 9.93 0.29
C TYR A 185 -6.20 8.77 1.17
N THR A 186 -6.78 7.75 0.54
CA THR A 186 -7.06 6.48 1.22
C THR A 186 -5.90 5.53 1.03
N VAL A 187 -5.35 5.02 2.13
CA VAL A 187 -4.16 4.16 2.11
C VAL A 187 -4.42 2.89 2.91
N LEU A 188 -4.11 1.75 2.33
CA LEU A 188 -3.94 0.49 3.06
C LEU A 188 -2.46 0.13 3.02
N ILE A 189 -1.81 0.16 4.17
CA ILE A 189 -0.40 -0.12 4.33
C ILE A 189 -0.19 -1.40 5.13
N VAL A 190 0.59 -2.33 4.60
CA VAL A 190 1.05 -3.48 5.38
C VAL A 190 2.48 -3.26 5.81
N GLU A 191 2.78 -3.53 7.08
CA GLU A 191 4.09 -3.24 7.67
C GLU A 191 4.46 -4.23 8.76
N GLN A 192 5.76 -4.44 8.89
CA GLN A 192 6.36 -5.11 10.05
C GLN A 192 6.78 -4.10 11.12
N ASN A 193 7.08 -2.87 10.73
CA ASN A 193 7.48 -1.79 11.64
C ASN A 193 6.24 -1.19 12.34
N VAL A 194 5.72 -1.94 13.33
CA VAL A 194 4.49 -1.61 14.06
C VAL A 194 4.58 -0.23 14.70
N GLN A 195 5.74 0.09 15.31
CA GLN A 195 5.94 1.35 16.01
C GLN A 195 5.76 2.58 15.10
N GLN A 196 6.25 2.51 13.87
CA GLN A 196 6.17 3.65 12.96
C GLN A 196 4.81 3.73 12.27
N VAL A 197 4.25 2.60 11.83
CA VAL A 197 2.99 2.62 11.10
C VAL A 197 1.81 3.03 11.98
N LEU A 198 1.78 2.63 13.27
CA LEU A 198 0.73 3.06 14.21
C LEU A 198 0.76 4.56 14.55
N LYS A 199 1.84 5.29 14.21
CA LYS A 199 1.89 6.77 14.35
C LYS A 199 1.21 7.51 13.20
N VAL A 200 0.95 6.84 12.08
CA VAL A 200 0.42 7.45 10.86
C VAL A 200 -0.92 6.87 10.43
N ALA A 201 -1.30 5.70 10.94
CA ALA A 201 -2.57 5.06 10.67
C ALA A 201 -3.69 5.59 11.59
N ASP A 202 -4.91 5.61 11.06
CA ASP A 202 -6.13 5.88 11.84
C ASP A 202 -6.60 4.63 12.57
N ARG A 203 -6.59 3.48 11.85
CA ARG A 203 -6.96 2.16 12.36
C ARG A 203 -5.94 1.13 11.94
N ALA A 204 -5.89 0.02 12.69
CA ALA A 204 -5.06 -1.09 12.30
C ALA A 204 -5.71 -2.45 12.60
N TYR A 205 -5.25 -3.46 11.85
CA TYR A 205 -5.58 -4.86 12.00
C TYR A 205 -4.29 -5.62 12.30
N LEU A 206 -4.29 -6.45 13.33
CA LEU A 206 -3.21 -7.41 13.59
C LEU A 206 -3.52 -8.71 12.85
N LEU A 207 -2.69 -9.04 11.87
CA LEU A 207 -2.75 -10.28 11.11
C LEU A 207 -1.67 -11.24 11.63
N GLU A 208 -2.08 -12.43 12.09
CA GLU A 208 -1.18 -13.51 12.51
C GLU A 208 -1.65 -14.83 11.92
N THR A 209 -0.71 -15.59 11.36
CA THR A 209 -1.01 -16.90 10.76
C THR A 209 -2.24 -16.89 9.84
N GLY A 210 -2.36 -15.85 9.01
CA GLY A 210 -3.43 -15.69 8.05
C GLY A 210 -4.79 -15.31 8.61
N ARG A 211 -4.89 -14.89 9.87
CA ARG A 211 -6.14 -14.48 10.54
C ARG A 211 -6.02 -13.13 11.20
N ILE A 212 -7.09 -12.34 11.17
CA ILE A 212 -7.17 -11.11 11.98
C ILE A 212 -7.34 -11.54 13.45
N LYS A 213 -6.46 -11.04 14.30
CA LYS A 213 -6.46 -11.31 15.75
C LYS A 213 -7.00 -10.16 16.57
N LEU A 214 -6.68 -8.93 16.15
CA LEU A 214 -7.12 -7.70 16.80
C LEU A 214 -7.41 -6.65 15.71
N GLU A 215 -8.34 -5.78 16.00
CA GLU A 215 -8.60 -4.57 15.21
C GLU A 215 -8.97 -3.42 16.15
N GLY A 216 -8.71 -2.20 15.72
CA GLY A 216 -9.06 -1.02 16.50
C GLY A 216 -8.41 0.26 15.98
N ARG A 217 -8.61 1.34 16.71
CA ARG A 217 -7.93 2.61 16.45
C ARG A 217 -6.42 2.44 16.68
N ALA A 218 -5.62 2.99 15.78
CA ALA A 218 -4.15 2.84 15.88
C ALA A 218 -3.60 3.35 17.22
N ALA A 219 -4.18 4.44 17.76
CA ALA A 219 -3.80 4.97 19.06
C ALA A 219 -4.07 3.97 20.21
N GLU A 220 -5.21 3.26 20.17
CA GLU A 220 -5.58 2.26 21.18
C GLU A 220 -4.68 1.02 21.07
N LEU A 221 -4.43 0.55 19.86
CA LEU A 221 -3.54 -0.59 19.62
C LEU A 221 -2.09 -0.30 20.04
N ARG A 222 -1.64 0.94 19.93
CA ARG A 222 -0.31 1.37 20.40
C ARG A 222 -0.16 1.25 21.92
N GLU A 223 -1.25 1.44 22.66
CA GLU A 223 -1.29 1.30 24.13
C GLU A 223 -1.61 -0.11 24.60
N ASN A 224 -2.01 -1.01 23.71
CA ASN A 224 -2.35 -2.38 24.03
C ASN A 224 -1.12 -3.18 24.51
N GLU A 225 -1.21 -3.78 25.69
CA GLU A 225 -0.11 -4.50 26.35
C GLU A 225 0.41 -5.71 25.53
N ALA A 226 -0.49 -6.43 24.84
CA ALA A 226 -0.10 -7.54 23.98
C ALA A 226 0.72 -7.05 22.76
N ILE A 227 0.32 -5.92 22.16
CA ILE A 227 1.06 -5.28 21.07
C ILE A 227 2.40 -4.74 21.56
N LYS A 228 2.44 -4.06 22.71
CA LYS A 228 3.67 -3.55 23.32
C LYS A 228 4.68 -4.67 23.52
N LYS A 229 4.27 -5.73 24.20
CA LYS A 229 5.14 -6.87 24.51
C LYS A 229 5.61 -7.63 23.27
N ALA A 230 4.72 -7.85 22.28
CA ALA A 230 5.05 -8.67 21.11
C ALA A 230 5.82 -7.91 20.03
N TYR A 231 5.58 -6.59 19.87
CA TYR A 231 6.02 -5.84 18.68
C TYR A 231 6.74 -4.52 18.98
N LEU A 232 6.64 -3.96 20.20
CA LEU A 232 7.28 -2.68 20.54
C LEU A 232 8.50 -2.84 21.43
N GLY A 233 8.78 -4.05 21.94
CA GLY A 233 9.95 -4.34 22.78
C GLY A 233 9.88 -3.71 24.19
N LEU A 234 8.68 -3.47 24.70
CA LEU A 234 8.39 -2.85 25.99
C LEU A 234 7.89 -3.89 27.00
#